data_58385ef404215c5e95d9b8769951f834
#
_entry.id   58385ef404215c5e95d9b8769951f834
#
_cell.length_a   1.000
_cell.length_b   1.000
_cell.length_c   1.000
_cell.angle_alpha   90.00
_cell.angle_beta   90.00
_cell.angle_gamma   90.00
#
_symmetry.space_group_name_H-M   'P 1'
#
loop_
_entity.id
_entity.type
_entity.pdbx_description
1 polymer ?
#
loop_
_entity_poly.entity_id
_entity_poly.type
_entity_poly.pdbx_seq_one_letter_code
_entity_poly.pdbx_strand_id
1 'polypeptide(L)'
;MTKKHDIRINRTKLHPWLNYKLGLLLKQCAKKGIYLIITEGFRSKEYQDKLYAKGRTKPGNIVTNAKGSDYSSQHQWGIAFDIALKYDVDGDGQIADDTYNNKGIKDVAKIAKSKKVGLAWGGDWVSPVDTPHFYLDKWGDTPSKLKRTYGNFDNFKKTWTKKVSGANENGIRIFGKSKITVLKKGLKNGTKVNVMYVKGNYAKVEYKGTVGFCKVKYLK
;
A
#
# COMPACT_ATOMS: atom_id res chain seq x y z
N MET A 1 12.36 24.93 -0.25
CA MET A 1 12.20 23.50 -0.62
C MET A 1 10.92 23.29 -1.41
N THR A 2 10.92 22.36 -2.38
CA THR A 2 9.71 22.07 -3.19
C THR A 2 8.64 21.41 -2.33
N LYS A 3 7.45 22.03 -2.23
CA LYS A 3 6.25 21.49 -1.56
C LYS A 3 5.72 20.24 -2.31
N LYS A 4 6.49 19.12 -2.22
CA LYS A 4 6.21 17.87 -2.95
C LYS A 4 6.64 16.68 -2.12
N HIS A 5 5.82 15.61 -2.14
CA HIS A 5 6.22 14.30 -1.58
C HIS A 5 7.42 13.71 -2.33
N ASP A 6 8.23 12.94 -1.62
CA ASP A 6 9.36 12.18 -2.16
C ASP A 6 9.03 10.67 -2.11
N ILE A 7 8.98 10.01 -3.27
CA ILE A 7 8.61 8.61 -3.38
C ILE A 7 9.85 7.80 -3.75
N ARG A 8 10.46 7.15 -2.76
CA ARG A 8 11.72 6.39 -2.91
C ARG A 8 11.50 4.90 -3.16
N ILE A 9 10.27 4.47 -3.36
CA ILE A 9 9.89 3.07 -3.51
C ILE A 9 9.36 2.76 -4.92
N ASN A 10 9.45 1.49 -5.29
CA ASN A 10 8.77 1.00 -6.49
C ASN A 10 7.29 0.68 -6.17
N ARG A 11 6.40 1.60 -6.51
CA ARG A 11 4.97 1.47 -6.27
C ARG A 11 4.29 0.31 -7.01
N THR A 12 4.91 -0.24 -8.06
CA THR A 12 4.38 -1.43 -8.78
C THR A 12 4.55 -2.73 -7.99
N LYS A 13 5.37 -2.69 -6.94
CA LYS A 13 5.54 -3.77 -5.96
C LYS A 13 4.58 -3.67 -4.77
N LEU A 14 3.80 -2.59 -4.68
CA LEU A 14 2.73 -2.48 -3.67
C LEU A 14 1.46 -3.12 -4.20
N HIS A 15 0.72 -3.76 -3.29
CA HIS A 15 -0.62 -4.25 -3.59
C HIS A 15 -1.51 -3.13 -4.17
N PRO A 16 -2.30 -3.36 -5.21
CA PRO A 16 -3.08 -2.29 -5.88
C PRO A 16 -3.96 -1.49 -4.92
N TRP A 17 -4.51 -2.14 -3.90
CA TRP A 17 -5.30 -1.45 -2.87
C TRP A 17 -4.45 -0.56 -1.97
N LEU A 18 -3.26 -1.03 -1.55
CA LEU A 18 -2.32 -0.21 -0.78
C LEU A 18 -1.84 0.99 -1.61
N ASN A 19 -1.45 0.75 -2.85
CA ASN A 19 -0.99 1.81 -3.75
C ASN A 19 -2.05 2.90 -3.97
N TYR A 20 -3.32 2.53 -4.10
CA TYR A 20 -4.43 3.47 -4.17
C TYR A 20 -4.61 4.27 -2.88
N LYS A 21 -4.58 3.60 -1.71
CA LYS A 21 -4.68 4.25 -0.40
C LYS A 21 -3.50 5.18 -0.11
N LEU A 22 -2.28 4.79 -0.49
CA LEU A 22 -1.11 5.66 -0.44
C LEU A 22 -1.34 6.94 -1.27
N GLY A 23 -1.87 6.83 -2.48
CA GLY A 23 -2.24 8.00 -3.28
C GLY A 23 -3.27 8.92 -2.60
N LEU A 24 -4.25 8.33 -1.91
CA LEU A 24 -5.21 9.10 -1.12
C LEU A 24 -4.55 9.78 0.08
N LEU A 25 -3.67 9.07 0.82
CA LEU A 25 -2.92 9.64 1.95
C LEU A 25 -2.12 10.85 1.51
N LEU A 26 -1.28 10.70 0.48
CA LEU A 26 -0.45 11.78 -0.04
C LEU A 26 -1.30 13.01 -0.42
N LYS A 27 -2.42 12.78 -1.12
CA LYS A 27 -3.35 13.86 -1.49
C LYS A 27 -3.98 14.56 -0.27
N GLN A 28 -4.33 13.83 0.80
CA GLN A 28 -4.90 14.44 2.00
C GLN A 28 -3.83 15.17 2.82
N CYS A 29 -2.62 14.63 2.92
CA CYS A 29 -1.48 15.27 3.58
C CYS A 29 -1.12 16.59 2.88
N ALA A 30 -0.97 16.57 1.57
CA ALA A 30 -0.66 17.78 0.80
C ALA A 30 -1.68 18.93 0.99
N LYS A 31 -2.97 18.60 1.14
CA LYS A 31 -4.02 19.58 1.45
C LYS A 31 -3.84 20.29 2.81
N LYS A 32 -3.07 19.68 3.70
CA LYS A 32 -2.75 20.22 5.02
C LYS A 32 -1.32 20.76 5.11
N GLY A 33 -0.62 20.90 3.99
CA GLY A 33 0.78 21.33 3.96
C GLY A 33 1.78 20.27 4.45
N ILE A 34 1.31 19.05 4.69
CA ILE A 34 2.14 17.92 5.16
C ILE A 34 2.75 17.21 3.97
N TYR A 35 4.07 17.12 3.93
CA TYR A 35 4.81 16.43 2.87
C TYR A 35 5.60 15.26 3.47
N LEU A 36 5.65 14.15 2.72
CA LEU A 36 6.20 12.88 3.19
C LEU A 36 7.31 12.40 2.24
N ILE A 37 8.27 11.71 2.81
CA ILE A 37 9.15 10.78 2.11
C ILE A 37 8.56 9.39 2.32
N ILE A 38 8.32 8.65 1.25
CA ILE A 38 7.98 7.23 1.34
C ILE A 38 9.30 6.47 1.25
N THR A 39 9.78 6.03 2.40
CA THR A 39 11.15 5.53 2.58
C THR A 39 11.29 4.06 2.23
N GLU A 40 10.26 3.26 2.53
CA GLU A 40 10.30 1.82 2.36
C GLU A 40 8.94 1.30 1.85
N GLY A 41 8.96 0.21 1.09
CA GLY A 41 7.75 -0.42 0.55
C GLY A 41 7.91 -1.94 0.51
N PHE A 42 7.91 -2.54 -0.69
CA PHE A 42 8.18 -3.97 -0.82
C PHE A 42 9.63 -4.30 -0.49
N ARG A 43 9.82 -5.33 0.35
CA ARG A 43 11.13 -5.93 0.67
C ARG A 43 11.21 -7.35 0.10
N SER A 44 12.27 -7.65 -0.68
CA SER A 44 12.54 -9.03 -1.07
C SER A 44 12.97 -9.87 0.14
N LYS A 45 12.94 -11.19 -0.03
CA LYS A 45 13.43 -12.14 0.98
C LYS A 45 14.89 -11.82 1.35
N GLU A 46 15.74 -11.64 0.35
CA GLU A 46 17.18 -11.39 0.51
C GLU A 46 17.44 -10.05 1.21
N TYR A 47 16.68 -9.02 0.88
CA TYR A 47 16.79 -7.73 1.55
C TYR A 47 16.31 -7.80 3.00
N GLN A 48 15.23 -8.49 3.27
CA GLN A 48 14.74 -8.70 4.64
C GLN A 48 15.74 -9.51 5.47
N ASP A 49 16.42 -10.52 4.88
CA ASP A 49 17.47 -11.28 5.56
C ASP A 49 18.71 -10.40 5.86
N LYS A 50 19.09 -9.50 4.95
CA LYS A 50 20.14 -8.50 5.21
C LYS A 50 19.78 -7.58 6.38
N LEU A 51 18.52 -7.13 6.46
CA LEU A 51 18.06 -6.31 7.59
C LEU A 51 18.04 -7.10 8.89
N TYR A 52 17.63 -8.35 8.86
CA TYR A 52 17.63 -9.25 10.03
C TYR A 52 19.03 -9.51 10.57
N ALA A 53 20.03 -9.57 9.69
CA ALA A 53 21.42 -9.81 10.08
C ALA A 53 22.05 -8.63 10.84
N LYS A 54 21.54 -7.39 10.67
CA LYS A 54 22.05 -6.21 11.40
C LYS A 54 21.87 -6.38 12.91
N GLY A 55 22.90 -6.08 13.67
CA GLY A 55 22.93 -6.23 15.13
C GLY A 55 22.92 -7.68 15.63
N ARG A 56 23.05 -8.68 14.70
CA ARG A 56 23.16 -10.11 15.03
C ARG A 56 24.43 -10.72 14.46
N THR A 57 24.49 -10.85 13.14
CA THR A 57 25.66 -11.43 12.41
C THR A 57 26.39 -10.38 11.56
N LYS A 58 25.87 -9.17 11.50
CA LYS A 58 26.47 -8.00 10.85
C LYS A 58 26.42 -6.79 11.79
N PRO A 59 27.40 -5.86 11.67
CA PRO A 59 27.41 -4.63 12.47
C PRO A 59 26.11 -3.80 12.31
N GLY A 60 25.79 -3.00 13.33
CA GLY A 60 24.66 -2.08 13.38
C GLY A 60 23.61 -2.47 14.41
N ASN A 61 22.53 -1.71 14.47
CA ASN A 61 21.43 -1.96 15.39
C ASN A 61 20.45 -2.99 14.82
N ILE A 62 19.75 -3.72 15.70
CA ILE A 62 18.62 -4.56 15.31
C ILE A 62 17.50 -3.67 14.78
N VAL A 63 17.15 -3.86 13.50
CA VAL A 63 16.13 -3.05 12.81
C VAL A 63 14.87 -3.85 12.47
N THR A 64 14.88 -5.17 12.66
CA THR A 64 13.72 -6.04 12.44
C THR A 64 13.88 -7.37 13.18
N ASN A 65 12.76 -7.95 13.63
CA ASN A 65 12.70 -9.31 14.16
C ASN A 65 12.21 -10.34 13.13
N ALA A 66 11.83 -9.89 11.93
CA ALA A 66 11.33 -10.76 10.86
C ALA A 66 12.49 -11.25 9.98
N LYS A 67 12.67 -12.58 9.88
CA LYS A 67 13.57 -13.20 8.89
C LYS A 67 12.94 -13.18 7.50
N GLY A 68 13.74 -13.03 6.46
CA GLY A 68 13.28 -13.06 5.09
C GLY A 68 12.65 -14.40 4.71
N SER A 69 13.22 -15.52 5.15
CA SER A 69 12.70 -16.87 4.91
C SER A 69 11.31 -17.12 5.52
N ASP A 70 10.96 -16.39 6.58
CA ASP A 70 9.72 -16.59 7.30
C ASP A 70 8.54 -15.88 6.64
N TYR A 71 8.80 -14.90 5.77
CA TYR A 71 7.78 -14.06 5.17
C TYR A 71 6.84 -13.42 6.20
N SER A 72 7.38 -13.09 7.38
CA SER A 72 6.63 -12.56 8.51
C SER A 72 6.47 -11.04 8.50
N SER A 73 7.22 -10.33 7.65
CA SER A 73 7.07 -8.90 7.47
C SER A 73 5.97 -8.56 6.45
N GLN A 74 5.13 -7.57 6.76
CA GLN A 74 4.12 -7.04 5.84
C GLN A 74 4.74 -6.42 4.57
N HIS A 75 5.95 -5.88 4.66
CA HIS A 75 6.70 -5.38 3.51
C HIS A 75 7.01 -6.47 2.48
N GLN A 76 7.24 -7.71 2.90
CA GLN A 76 7.51 -8.83 2.00
C GLN A 76 6.29 -9.21 1.14
N TRP A 77 5.10 -8.72 1.49
CA TRP A 77 3.86 -8.95 0.78
C TRP A 77 3.38 -7.72 -0.01
N GLY A 78 4.12 -6.61 0.06
CA GLY A 78 3.73 -5.36 -0.58
C GLY A 78 2.45 -4.76 -0.01
N ILE A 79 2.13 -5.04 1.25
CA ILE A 79 0.93 -4.54 1.97
C ILE A 79 1.26 -3.51 3.04
N ALA A 80 2.51 -3.05 3.11
CA ALA A 80 2.97 -1.98 4.00
C ALA A 80 3.93 -1.02 3.30
N PHE A 81 4.06 0.17 3.84
CA PHE A 81 5.09 1.15 3.53
C PHE A 81 5.45 1.96 4.77
N ASP A 82 6.68 2.48 4.80
CA ASP A 82 7.17 3.36 5.85
C ASP A 82 7.31 4.79 5.31
N ILE A 83 7.17 5.75 6.23
CA ILE A 83 7.29 7.17 5.94
C ILE A 83 8.38 7.84 6.77
N ALA A 84 8.86 8.98 6.24
CA ALA A 84 9.50 10.04 7.01
C ALA A 84 8.82 11.36 6.66
N LEU A 85 8.90 12.33 7.56
CA LEU A 85 8.36 13.67 7.34
C LEU A 85 9.30 14.48 6.46
N LYS A 86 8.73 15.40 5.68
CA LYS A 86 9.45 16.32 4.80
C LYS A 86 8.86 17.74 4.94
N TYR A 87 8.59 18.16 6.15
CA TYR A 87 8.12 19.50 6.46
C TYR A 87 8.53 19.86 7.88
N ASP A 88 8.62 21.14 8.14
CA ASP A 88 8.88 21.73 9.44
C ASP A 88 7.63 21.55 10.30
N VAL A 89 7.77 20.77 11.38
CA VAL A 89 6.64 20.39 12.27
C VAL A 89 6.46 21.39 13.40
N ASP A 90 7.57 21.94 13.91
CA ASP A 90 7.58 22.81 15.10
C ASP A 90 7.72 24.31 14.75
N GLY A 91 8.07 24.64 13.51
CA GLY A 91 8.13 26.02 13.04
C GLY A 91 9.48 26.70 13.24
N ASP A 92 10.54 25.93 13.53
CA ASP A 92 11.89 26.47 13.77
C ASP A 92 12.69 26.74 12.49
N GLY A 93 12.14 26.37 11.32
CA GLY A 93 12.75 26.50 10.00
C GLY A 93 13.65 25.36 9.58
N GLN A 94 13.87 24.37 10.44
CA GLN A 94 14.63 23.16 10.14
C GLN A 94 13.67 21.99 9.82
N ILE A 95 14.06 21.10 8.89
CA ILE A 95 13.24 19.94 8.50
C ILE A 95 13.97 18.64 8.84
N ALA A 96 15.27 18.70 9.00
CA ALA A 96 16.10 17.50 9.18
C ALA A 96 15.83 16.81 10.52
N ASP A 97 15.64 17.54 11.57
CA ASP A 97 15.32 17.08 12.92
C ASP A 97 13.86 16.61 13.07
N ASP A 98 12.97 17.13 12.21
CA ASP A 98 11.57 16.72 12.18
C ASP A 98 11.30 15.41 11.44
N THR A 99 12.29 14.82 10.79
CA THR A 99 12.12 13.65 9.90
C THR A 99 11.30 12.52 10.53
N TYR A 100 11.45 12.29 11.84
CA TYR A 100 10.70 11.31 12.63
C TYR A 100 9.99 11.92 13.83
N ASN A 101 9.62 13.20 13.75
CA ASN A 101 8.91 13.90 14.80
C ASN A 101 7.60 13.18 15.15
N ASN A 102 7.45 12.79 16.42
CA ASN A 102 6.32 11.99 16.88
C ASN A 102 4.96 12.69 16.71
N LYS A 103 4.89 14.02 16.93
CA LYS A 103 3.65 14.79 16.74
C LYS A 103 3.25 14.80 15.27
N GLY A 104 4.20 15.09 14.39
CA GLY A 104 3.97 15.11 12.94
C GLY A 104 3.52 13.74 12.40
N ILE A 105 4.17 12.64 12.83
CA ILE A 105 3.77 11.28 12.45
C ILE A 105 2.37 10.94 12.97
N LYS A 106 2.01 11.32 14.20
CA LYS A 106 0.65 11.13 14.73
C LYS A 106 -0.40 11.89 13.94
N ASP A 107 -0.09 13.08 13.43
CA ASP A 107 -1.01 13.84 12.55
C ASP A 107 -1.21 13.16 11.21
N VAL A 108 -0.15 12.59 10.61
CA VAL A 108 -0.26 11.72 9.44
C VAL A 108 -1.11 10.49 9.74
N ALA A 109 -0.92 9.85 10.90
CA ALA A 109 -1.68 8.67 11.31
C ALA A 109 -3.19 8.95 11.45
N LYS A 110 -3.58 10.11 11.98
CA LYS A 110 -4.99 10.55 12.02
C LYS A 110 -5.59 10.62 10.60
N ILE A 111 -4.83 11.17 9.64
CA ILE A 111 -5.26 11.23 8.23
C ILE A 111 -5.35 9.83 7.64
N ALA A 112 -4.34 8.99 7.86
CA ALA A 112 -4.25 7.63 7.35
C ALA A 112 -5.41 6.74 7.85
N LYS A 113 -5.76 6.84 9.14
CA LYS A 113 -6.87 6.07 9.76
C LYS A 113 -8.26 6.61 9.42
N SER A 114 -8.37 7.78 8.81
CA SER A 114 -9.67 8.36 8.43
C SER A 114 -10.47 7.45 7.48
N LYS A 115 -11.81 7.52 7.52
CA LYS A 115 -12.70 6.79 6.58
C LYS A 115 -12.37 7.00 5.10
N LYS A 116 -11.72 8.12 4.77
CA LYS A 116 -11.35 8.48 3.41
C LYS A 116 -10.13 7.71 2.91
N VAL A 117 -9.16 7.46 3.78
CA VAL A 117 -7.93 6.71 3.48
C VAL A 117 -8.05 5.28 3.97
N GLY A 118 -8.26 5.05 5.27
CA GLY A 118 -8.50 3.74 5.87
C GLY A 118 -7.29 2.83 5.80
N LEU A 119 -6.12 3.30 6.24
CA LEU A 119 -4.92 2.53 6.55
C LEU A 119 -4.87 2.24 8.04
N ALA A 120 -4.19 1.17 8.41
CA ALA A 120 -3.73 0.92 9.77
C ALA A 120 -2.33 1.51 10.00
N TRP A 121 -1.94 1.66 11.25
CA TRP A 121 -0.71 2.29 11.68
C TRP A 121 0.03 1.46 12.71
N GLY A 122 1.33 1.25 12.53
CA GLY A 122 2.18 0.48 13.43
C GLY A 122 2.39 1.16 14.80
N GLY A 123 2.13 2.47 14.89
CA GLY A 123 2.13 3.19 16.17
C GLY A 123 0.96 2.84 17.10
N ASP A 124 -0.05 2.09 16.62
CA ASP A 124 -1.12 1.52 17.44
C ASP A 124 -0.76 0.13 18.00
N TRP A 125 0.40 -0.44 17.66
CA TRP A 125 0.84 -1.73 18.19
C TRP A 125 1.31 -1.62 19.62
N VAL A 126 1.09 -2.68 20.41
CA VAL A 126 1.55 -2.76 21.79
C VAL A 126 3.07 -2.98 21.85
N SER A 127 3.59 -3.91 21.03
CA SER A 127 5.03 -4.22 20.96
C SER A 127 5.38 -5.00 19.70
N PRO A 128 6.40 -4.59 18.96
CA PRO A 128 7.06 -3.28 19.04
C PRO A 128 6.18 -2.17 18.45
N VAL A 129 6.23 -0.98 19.01
CA VAL A 129 5.63 0.22 18.42
C VAL A 129 6.48 0.63 17.21
N ASP A 130 5.83 0.79 16.04
CA ASP A 130 6.51 1.17 14.80
C ASP A 130 5.79 2.36 14.16
N THR A 131 6.22 3.56 14.55
CA THR A 131 5.54 4.81 14.18
C THR A 131 5.65 5.18 12.70
N PRO A 132 6.74 4.91 11.97
CA PRO A 132 6.80 5.12 10.52
C PRO A 132 5.88 4.22 9.69
N HIS A 133 5.41 3.10 10.23
CA HIS A 133 4.80 1.98 9.53
C HIS A 133 3.30 2.14 9.29
N PHE A 134 2.87 2.04 8.01
CA PHE A 134 1.46 2.06 7.59
C PHE A 134 1.14 0.86 6.71
N TYR A 135 -0.04 0.23 6.92
CA TYR A 135 -0.35 -1.04 6.27
C TYR A 135 -1.85 -1.26 6.01
N LEU A 136 -2.15 -2.32 5.25
CA LEU A 136 -3.51 -2.86 5.09
C LEU A 136 -3.78 -3.87 6.21
N ASP A 137 -4.76 -3.57 7.08
CA ASP A 137 -5.07 -4.41 8.24
C ASP A 137 -6.01 -5.59 7.94
N LYS A 138 -6.97 -5.39 7.06
CA LYS A 138 -8.09 -6.34 6.86
C LYS A 138 -8.00 -7.17 5.60
N TRP A 139 -6.96 -6.95 4.80
CA TRP A 139 -6.88 -7.62 3.53
C TRP A 139 -5.64 -8.48 3.39
N GLY A 140 -5.86 -9.77 3.51
CA GLY A 140 -4.81 -10.73 3.64
C GLY A 140 -4.13 -10.68 5.01
N ASP A 141 -4.74 -9.98 5.89
CA ASP A 141 -4.61 -9.67 7.31
C ASP A 141 -3.24 -9.86 7.90
N THR A 142 -2.69 -11.03 7.90
CA THR A 142 -1.40 -11.29 8.52
C THR A 142 -0.44 -11.95 7.52
N PRO A 143 0.86 -11.64 7.59
CA PRO A 143 1.87 -12.32 6.80
C PRO A 143 1.80 -13.85 6.87
N SER A 144 1.48 -14.41 8.04
CA SER A 144 1.33 -15.86 8.23
C SER A 144 0.18 -16.45 7.42
N LYS A 145 -0.95 -15.75 7.33
CA LYS A 145 -2.09 -16.16 6.50
C LYS A 145 -1.76 -16.08 5.01
N LEU A 146 -1.08 -15.01 4.58
CA LEU A 146 -0.61 -14.86 3.20
C LEU A 146 0.39 -15.96 2.84
N LYS A 147 1.33 -16.26 3.73
CA LYS A 147 2.29 -17.36 3.54
C LYS A 147 1.58 -18.70 3.39
N ARG A 148 0.62 -19.01 4.25
CA ARG A 148 -0.16 -20.26 4.17
C ARG A 148 -0.96 -20.35 2.87
N THR A 149 -1.53 -19.24 2.38
CA THR A 149 -2.37 -19.21 1.18
C THR A 149 -1.58 -19.19 -0.12
N TYR A 150 -0.49 -18.43 -0.18
CA TYR A 150 0.24 -18.15 -1.43
C TYR A 150 1.68 -18.64 -1.44
N GLY A 151 2.27 -18.96 -0.28
CA GLY A 151 3.66 -19.40 -0.13
C GLY A 151 4.68 -18.26 -0.22
N ASN A 152 4.57 -17.40 -1.23
CA ASN A 152 5.49 -16.30 -1.49
C ASN A 152 4.81 -15.09 -2.16
N PHE A 153 5.56 -13.99 -2.23
CA PHE A 153 5.09 -12.74 -2.83
C PHE A 153 4.70 -12.88 -4.31
N ASP A 154 5.44 -13.62 -5.12
CA ASP A 154 5.19 -13.70 -6.56
C ASP A 154 3.86 -14.39 -6.85
N ASN A 155 3.52 -15.43 -6.12
CA ASN A 155 2.22 -16.08 -6.21
C ASN A 155 1.08 -15.15 -5.76
N PHE A 156 1.27 -14.41 -4.67
CA PHE A 156 0.31 -13.41 -4.23
C PHE A 156 0.14 -12.30 -5.28
N LYS A 157 1.24 -11.80 -5.83
CA LYS A 157 1.22 -10.75 -6.85
C LYS A 157 0.49 -11.16 -8.13
N LYS A 158 0.56 -12.44 -8.53
CA LYS A 158 -0.20 -12.96 -9.68
C LYS A 158 -1.70 -12.76 -9.53
N THR A 159 -2.22 -12.72 -8.30
CA THR A 159 -3.66 -12.52 -8.03
C THR A 159 -4.11 -11.06 -8.19
N TRP A 160 -3.18 -10.11 -8.25
CA TRP A 160 -3.49 -8.68 -8.33
C TRP A 160 -4.01 -8.23 -9.69
N THR A 161 -3.77 -9.01 -10.73
CA THR A 161 -4.20 -8.71 -12.10
C THR A 161 -5.10 -9.81 -12.60
N LYS A 162 -6.23 -9.43 -13.15
CA LYS A 162 -7.20 -10.30 -13.81
C LYS A 162 -7.39 -9.87 -15.26
N LYS A 163 -7.74 -10.82 -16.11
CA LYS A 163 -8.11 -10.55 -17.51
C LYS A 163 -9.63 -10.48 -17.63
N VAL A 164 -10.12 -9.54 -18.43
CA VAL A 164 -11.52 -9.51 -18.85
C VAL A 164 -11.81 -10.74 -19.69
N SER A 165 -12.93 -11.42 -19.40
CA SER A 165 -13.39 -12.61 -20.10
C SER A 165 -14.91 -12.66 -20.11
N GLY A 166 -15.51 -13.19 -21.19
CA GLY A 166 -16.97 -13.25 -21.35
C GLY A 166 -17.62 -11.89 -21.59
N ALA A 167 -16.85 -10.91 -22.05
CA ALA A 167 -17.38 -9.65 -22.56
C ALA A 167 -18.01 -9.85 -23.94
N ASN A 168 -19.12 -9.17 -24.19
CA ASN A 168 -19.69 -9.06 -25.53
C ASN A 168 -18.85 -8.11 -26.43
N GLU A 169 -19.29 -7.90 -27.66
CA GLU A 169 -18.65 -7.00 -28.64
C GLU A 169 -18.41 -5.57 -28.13
N ASN A 170 -19.28 -5.07 -27.26
CA ASN A 170 -19.16 -3.73 -26.66
C ASN A 170 -18.19 -3.69 -25.49
N GLY A 171 -17.66 -4.84 -25.03
CA GLY A 171 -16.78 -4.96 -23.86
C GLY A 171 -17.52 -4.72 -22.54
N ILE A 172 -16.78 -4.83 -21.43
CA ILE A 172 -17.32 -4.55 -20.10
C ILE A 172 -17.14 -3.07 -19.71
N ARG A 173 -17.80 -2.68 -18.63
CA ARG A 173 -17.77 -1.32 -18.08
C ARG A 173 -17.18 -1.30 -16.68
N ILE A 174 -16.48 -0.21 -16.36
CA ILE A 174 -16.10 0.14 -14.98
C ILE A 174 -17.09 1.21 -14.49
N PHE A 175 -17.68 0.96 -13.35
CA PHE A 175 -18.72 1.80 -12.76
C PHE A 175 -18.18 2.58 -11.56
N GLY A 176 -18.81 3.71 -11.26
CA GLY A 176 -18.61 4.47 -10.03
C GLY A 176 -19.10 3.73 -8.79
N LYS A 177 -19.01 4.39 -7.61
CA LYS A 177 -19.39 3.81 -6.31
C LYS A 177 -20.85 3.33 -6.25
N SER A 178 -21.76 4.05 -6.89
CA SER A 178 -23.20 3.68 -7.02
C SER A 178 -23.41 2.44 -7.91
N LYS A 179 -22.40 2.04 -8.71
CA LYS A 179 -22.49 0.98 -9.73
C LYS A 179 -23.48 1.28 -10.86
N ILE A 180 -23.86 2.53 -11.01
CA ILE A 180 -24.77 3.07 -12.05
C ILE A 180 -23.96 3.92 -13.03
N THR A 181 -23.22 4.91 -12.53
CA THR A 181 -22.42 5.80 -13.36
C THR A 181 -21.27 5.04 -14.03
N VAL A 182 -21.21 5.07 -15.35
CA VAL A 182 -20.13 4.45 -16.14
C VAL A 182 -18.93 5.39 -16.16
N LEU A 183 -17.80 4.92 -15.63
CA LEU A 183 -16.54 5.65 -15.62
C LEU A 183 -15.64 5.27 -16.83
N LYS A 184 -15.72 4.03 -17.28
CA LYS A 184 -14.98 3.50 -18.42
C LYS A 184 -15.79 2.40 -19.09
N LYS A 185 -15.84 2.38 -20.41
CA LYS A 185 -16.51 1.35 -21.24
C LYS A 185 -15.55 0.74 -22.25
N GLY A 186 -15.96 -0.36 -22.86
CA GLY A 186 -15.25 -0.97 -23.99
C GLY A 186 -14.03 -1.80 -23.59
N LEU A 187 -13.95 -2.35 -22.37
CA LEU A 187 -12.88 -3.26 -21.99
C LEU A 187 -13.12 -4.64 -22.61
N LYS A 188 -12.38 -4.93 -23.67
CA LYS A 188 -12.50 -6.18 -24.44
C LYS A 188 -11.91 -7.38 -23.68
N ASN A 189 -12.27 -8.59 -24.11
CA ASN A 189 -11.67 -9.83 -23.62
C ASN A 189 -10.14 -9.76 -23.72
N GLY A 190 -9.42 -10.29 -22.72
CA GLY A 190 -7.97 -10.21 -22.61
C GLY A 190 -7.45 -8.92 -21.96
N THR A 191 -8.26 -7.86 -21.85
CA THR A 191 -7.85 -6.63 -21.15
C THR A 191 -7.46 -6.95 -19.70
N LYS A 192 -6.25 -6.57 -19.31
CA LYS A 192 -5.77 -6.73 -17.93
C LYS A 192 -6.24 -5.56 -17.07
N VAL A 193 -6.78 -5.86 -15.90
CA VAL A 193 -7.16 -4.88 -14.87
C VAL A 193 -6.52 -5.24 -13.54
N ASN A 194 -6.12 -4.24 -12.77
CA ASN A 194 -5.64 -4.45 -11.41
C ASN A 194 -6.82 -4.58 -10.45
N VAL A 195 -6.86 -5.67 -9.70
CA VAL A 195 -7.92 -5.94 -8.71
C VAL A 195 -7.48 -5.46 -7.35
N MET A 196 -8.23 -4.57 -6.74
CA MET A 196 -7.97 -4.07 -5.39
C MET A 196 -8.60 -4.96 -4.33
N TYR A 197 -9.87 -5.29 -4.50
CA TYR A 197 -10.60 -6.25 -3.66
C TYR A 197 -11.89 -6.70 -4.35
N VAL A 198 -12.45 -7.79 -3.83
CA VAL A 198 -13.75 -8.32 -4.26
C VAL A 198 -14.73 -8.18 -3.09
N LYS A 199 -15.96 -7.76 -3.38
CA LYS A 199 -17.08 -7.74 -2.43
C LYS A 199 -18.36 -8.18 -3.14
N GLY A 200 -18.84 -9.37 -2.79
CA GLY A 200 -19.98 -9.99 -3.47
C GLY A 200 -19.71 -10.14 -4.98
N ASN A 201 -20.65 -9.75 -5.79
CA ASN A 201 -20.56 -9.87 -7.25
C ASN A 201 -19.72 -8.77 -7.94
N TYR A 202 -19.03 -7.92 -7.19
CA TYR A 202 -18.25 -6.82 -7.73
C TYR A 202 -16.81 -6.85 -7.24
N ALA A 203 -15.89 -6.55 -8.14
CA ALA A 203 -14.50 -6.24 -7.84
C ALA A 203 -14.28 -4.72 -7.94
N LYS A 204 -13.53 -4.15 -7.00
CA LYS A 204 -12.94 -2.83 -7.18
C LYS A 204 -11.67 -2.99 -7.97
N VAL A 205 -11.58 -2.29 -9.10
CA VAL A 205 -10.50 -2.44 -10.09
C VAL A 205 -9.92 -1.08 -10.47
N GLU A 206 -8.70 -1.12 -10.99
CA GLU A 206 -8.05 0.00 -11.67
C GLU A 206 -7.68 -0.43 -13.09
N TYR A 207 -7.95 0.45 -14.05
CA TYR A 207 -7.54 0.32 -15.43
C TYR A 207 -7.16 1.68 -16.00
N LYS A 208 -5.89 1.85 -16.41
CA LYS A 208 -5.37 3.10 -16.99
C LYS A 208 -5.78 4.36 -16.19
N GLY A 209 -5.57 4.33 -14.87
CA GLY A 209 -5.91 5.42 -13.95
C GLY A 209 -7.39 5.52 -13.56
N THR A 210 -8.29 4.82 -14.23
CA THR A 210 -9.71 4.78 -13.84
C THR A 210 -9.94 3.75 -12.75
N VAL A 211 -10.38 4.20 -11.57
CA VAL A 211 -10.70 3.34 -10.43
C VAL A 211 -12.21 3.25 -10.25
N GLY A 212 -12.74 2.04 -10.23
CA GLY A 212 -14.17 1.81 -10.08
C GLY A 212 -14.51 0.34 -9.84
N PHE A 213 -15.72 -0.07 -10.21
CA PHE A 213 -16.26 -1.40 -9.97
C PHE A 213 -16.63 -2.09 -11.28
N CYS A 214 -16.34 -3.38 -11.38
CA CYS A 214 -16.89 -4.23 -12.44
C CYS A 214 -17.40 -5.56 -11.86
N LYS A 215 -18.25 -6.28 -12.59
CA LYS A 215 -18.78 -7.57 -12.15
C LYS A 215 -17.67 -8.63 -12.19
N VAL A 216 -17.54 -9.41 -11.10
CA VAL A 216 -16.52 -10.47 -10.93
C VAL A 216 -16.63 -11.52 -12.03
N LYS A 217 -17.83 -11.85 -12.49
CA LYS A 217 -18.07 -12.86 -13.53
C LYS A 217 -17.28 -12.60 -14.84
N TYR A 218 -16.85 -11.37 -15.05
CA TYR A 218 -16.05 -10.99 -16.21
C TYR A 218 -14.53 -10.96 -15.95
N LEU A 219 -14.07 -11.46 -14.82
CA LEU A 219 -12.66 -11.46 -14.44
C LEU A 219 -12.13 -12.88 -14.23
N LYS A 220 -11.14 -13.26 -15.03
CA LYS A 220 -10.42 -14.54 -14.91
C LYS A 220 -8.94 -14.36 -14.61
#